data_10e156b1e70616349fda4074e5f35d2b
#
_entry.id   10e156b1e70616349fda4074e5f35d2b
#
_cell.length_a   1.000
_cell.length_b   1.000
_cell.length_c   1.000
_cell.angle_alpha   90.00
_cell.angle_beta   90.00
_cell.angle_gamma   90.00
#
_symmetry.space_group_name_H-M   'P 1'
#
loop_
_entity.id
_entity.type
_entity.pdbx_description
1 polymer ?
#
loop_
_entity_poly.entity_id
_entity_poly.type
_entity_poly.pdbx_seq_one_letter_code
_entity_poly.pdbx_strand_id
1 'polypeptide(L)'
;STQDAAVLKKFADEWGTCSLSSTNLAGDLLQNCISGAVKFLYIAGEDPVQSYFKPQLVKEALRTVPFLVVTDVFMTDTARMADLILPSSTFAEKEGSYTNMSRHVQRVAPAVIPQGVSKPDFDILIELAEALGKPFKNTDTASVQQEIANVTPAYKGVFPGGKSVQWAPDSANAKAKFHINSSSGEHNGKAEGFTLQTNN
;
A
#
# COMPACT_ATOMS: atom_id res chain seq x y z
N SER A 1 2.41 -11.16 -10.28
CA SER A 1 1.12 -11.17 -9.55
C SER A 1 1.30 -11.84 -8.20
N THR A 2 0.65 -11.35 -7.17
CA THR A 2 0.62 -11.98 -5.83
C THR A 2 -0.13 -13.33 -5.84
N GLN A 3 -0.66 -13.74 -6.98
CA GLN A 3 -1.28 -15.06 -7.20
C GLN A 3 -0.32 -16.07 -7.84
N ASP A 4 0.88 -15.65 -8.20
CA ASP A 4 1.89 -16.51 -8.79
C ASP A 4 2.72 -17.18 -7.69
N ALA A 5 2.65 -18.51 -7.61
CA ALA A 5 3.34 -19.30 -6.59
C ALA A 5 4.87 -19.13 -6.63
N ALA A 6 5.46 -18.94 -7.82
CA ALA A 6 6.89 -18.72 -7.97
C ALA A 6 7.31 -17.35 -7.42
N VAL A 7 6.47 -16.32 -7.63
CA VAL A 7 6.67 -14.98 -7.06
C VAL A 7 6.55 -15.04 -5.55
N LEU A 8 5.49 -15.65 -5.02
CA LEU A 8 5.30 -15.79 -3.57
C LEU A 8 6.47 -16.54 -2.91
N LYS A 9 6.94 -17.63 -3.55
CA LYS A 9 8.12 -18.36 -3.05
C LYS A 9 9.36 -17.48 -2.99
N LYS A 10 9.63 -16.69 -4.02
CA LYS A 10 10.79 -15.78 -4.05
C LYS A 10 10.77 -14.79 -2.89
N PHE A 11 9.61 -14.18 -2.61
CA PHE A 11 9.47 -13.28 -1.46
C PHE A 11 9.60 -14.03 -0.13
N ALA A 12 9.03 -15.22 -0.01
CA ALA A 12 9.16 -16.03 1.19
C ALA A 12 10.62 -16.40 1.49
N ASP A 13 11.38 -16.76 0.47
CA ASP A 13 12.80 -17.09 0.57
C ASP A 13 13.62 -15.84 1.03
N GLU A 14 13.35 -14.65 0.47
CA GLU A 14 14.04 -13.41 0.84
C GLU A 14 13.71 -12.96 2.27
N TRP A 15 12.45 -13.09 2.67
CA TRP A 15 12.00 -12.66 4.00
C TRP A 15 12.15 -13.73 5.08
N GLY A 16 12.65 -14.91 4.75
CA GLY A 16 12.85 -16.01 5.70
C GLY A 16 11.55 -16.53 6.31
N THR A 17 10.43 -16.42 5.59
CA THR A 17 9.13 -16.91 6.04
C THR A 17 8.77 -18.22 5.38
N CYS A 18 8.08 -19.10 6.13
CA CYS A 18 7.77 -20.45 5.64
C CYS A 18 6.69 -20.49 4.54
N SER A 19 5.81 -19.51 4.48
CA SER A 19 4.84 -19.41 3.38
C SER A 19 4.20 -18.03 3.30
N LEU A 20 3.97 -17.56 2.08
CA LEU A 20 3.09 -16.45 1.78
C LEU A 20 1.87 -17.00 1.04
N SER A 21 0.68 -16.66 1.51
CA SER A 21 -0.56 -17.02 0.82
C SER A 21 -1.10 -15.83 0.04
N SER A 22 -1.62 -16.11 -1.15
CA SER A 22 -2.41 -15.11 -1.86
C SER A 22 -3.79 -15.04 -1.20
N THR A 23 -4.07 -13.95 -0.52
CA THR A 23 -5.42 -13.68 -0.04
C THR A 23 -6.00 -12.51 -0.82
N ASN A 24 -7.23 -12.66 -1.31
CA ASN A 24 -8.01 -11.57 -1.88
C ASN A 24 -8.52 -10.66 -0.77
N LEU A 25 -7.61 -10.02 -0.03
CA LEU A 25 -7.95 -9.26 1.17
C LEU A 25 -8.73 -7.99 0.88
N ALA A 26 -8.51 -7.34 -0.27
CA ALA A 26 -9.10 -6.03 -0.52
C ALA A 26 -10.63 -6.06 -0.70
N GLY A 27 -11.17 -7.08 -1.40
CA GLY A 27 -12.61 -7.22 -1.59
C GLY A 27 -13.37 -7.63 -0.33
N ASP A 28 -12.72 -8.44 0.51
CA ASP A 28 -13.34 -9.05 1.68
C ASP A 28 -13.00 -8.33 3.00
N LEU A 29 -12.08 -7.35 2.97
CA LEU A 29 -11.60 -6.69 4.18
C LEU A 29 -12.73 -6.05 5.00
N LEU A 30 -13.62 -5.31 4.36
CA LEU A 30 -14.75 -4.66 5.04
C LEU A 30 -15.69 -5.70 5.66
N GLN A 31 -15.97 -6.80 4.97
CA GLN A 31 -16.79 -7.89 5.50
C GLN A 31 -16.10 -8.60 6.66
N ASN A 32 -14.77 -8.80 6.56
CA ASN A 32 -13.99 -9.39 7.65
C ASN A 32 -13.93 -8.47 8.89
N CYS A 33 -13.92 -7.15 8.70
CA CYS A 33 -14.05 -6.21 9.80
C CYS A 33 -15.43 -6.33 10.44
N ILE A 34 -16.52 -6.28 9.64
CA ILE A 34 -17.89 -6.34 10.13
C ILE A 34 -18.18 -7.68 10.84
N SER A 35 -17.66 -8.78 10.33
CA SER A 35 -17.80 -10.10 10.98
C SER A 35 -16.97 -10.25 12.28
N GLY A 36 -16.12 -9.26 12.59
CA GLY A 36 -15.23 -9.31 13.75
C GLY A 36 -14.01 -10.24 13.58
N ALA A 37 -13.72 -10.67 12.36
CA ALA A 37 -12.52 -11.47 12.06
C ALA A 37 -11.23 -10.65 12.17
N VAL A 38 -11.29 -9.35 11.87
CA VAL A 38 -10.17 -8.42 12.02
C VAL A 38 -10.13 -7.87 13.44
N LYS A 39 -9.04 -8.12 14.15
CA LYS A 39 -8.85 -7.65 15.54
C LYS A 39 -7.96 -6.42 15.65
N PHE A 40 -7.15 -6.19 14.65
CA PHE A 40 -6.24 -5.06 14.53
C PHE A 40 -6.22 -4.61 13.08
N LEU A 41 -6.35 -3.32 12.84
CA LEU A 41 -6.24 -2.73 11.51
C LEU A 41 -5.31 -1.51 11.57
N TYR A 42 -4.33 -1.50 10.66
CA TYR A 42 -3.43 -0.38 10.47
C TYR A 42 -3.69 0.24 9.09
N ILE A 43 -4.02 1.52 9.06
CA ILE A 43 -4.27 2.29 7.84
C ILE A 43 -3.20 3.36 7.72
N ALA A 44 -2.51 3.40 6.59
CA ALA A 44 -1.42 4.34 6.34
C ALA A 44 -1.68 5.19 5.10
N GLY A 45 -1.79 6.51 5.31
CA GLY A 45 -1.86 7.49 4.24
C GLY A 45 -3.10 7.37 3.35
N GLU A 46 -4.22 6.87 3.89
CA GLU A 46 -5.47 6.74 3.15
C GLU A 46 -6.68 7.12 4.01
N ASP A 47 -7.67 7.75 3.37
CA ASP A 47 -8.97 8.05 3.97
C ASP A 47 -10.08 7.21 3.30
N PRO A 48 -10.23 5.91 3.64
CA PRO A 48 -11.24 5.05 3.06
C PRO A 48 -12.67 5.51 3.34
N VAL A 49 -12.91 6.28 4.38
CA VAL A 49 -14.23 6.87 4.64
C VAL A 49 -14.65 7.81 3.51
N GLN A 50 -13.71 8.52 2.89
CA GLN A 50 -13.98 9.41 1.77
C GLN A 50 -13.72 8.77 0.40
N SER A 51 -12.71 7.91 0.28
CA SER A 51 -12.28 7.37 -1.01
C SER A 51 -13.14 6.20 -1.51
N TYR A 52 -13.82 5.49 -0.64
CA TYR A 52 -14.69 4.37 -1.04
C TYR A 52 -16.09 4.83 -1.40
N PHE A 53 -16.69 4.17 -2.39
CA PHE A 53 -18.04 4.49 -2.91
C PHE A 53 -19.17 4.19 -1.91
N LYS A 54 -18.94 3.49 -0.81
CA LYS A 54 -19.90 3.20 0.27
C LYS A 54 -19.39 3.66 1.64
N PRO A 55 -19.33 4.98 1.92
CA PRO A 55 -18.76 5.51 3.16
C PRO A 55 -19.38 4.95 4.44
N GLN A 56 -20.69 4.69 4.43
CA GLN A 56 -21.38 4.16 5.60
C GLN A 56 -20.94 2.74 5.94
N LEU A 57 -20.74 1.90 4.92
CA LEU A 57 -20.22 0.53 5.11
C LEU A 57 -18.80 0.56 5.67
N VAL A 58 -17.97 1.50 5.19
CA VAL A 58 -16.60 1.69 5.72
C VAL A 58 -16.67 2.10 7.19
N LYS A 59 -17.50 3.09 7.54
CA LYS A 59 -17.66 3.53 8.93
C LYS A 59 -18.14 2.39 9.84
N GLU A 60 -19.07 1.58 9.37
CA GLU A 60 -19.53 0.40 10.10
C GLU A 60 -18.39 -0.60 10.32
N ALA A 61 -17.64 -0.93 9.25
CA ALA A 61 -16.51 -1.84 9.31
C ALA A 61 -15.44 -1.35 10.31
N LEU A 62 -15.05 -0.08 10.22
CA LEU A 62 -14.03 0.49 11.09
C LEU A 62 -14.44 0.50 12.58
N ARG A 63 -15.72 0.76 12.88
CA ARG A 63 -16.23 0.72 14.26
C ARG A 63 -16.22 -0.67 14.88
N THR A 64 -16.23 -1.71 14.06
CA THR A 64 -16.23 -3.10 14.53
C THR A 64 -14.84 -3.61 14.87
N VAL A 65 -13.79 -2.95 14.34
CA VAL A 65 -12.40 -3.32 14.62
C VAL A 65 -12.04 -2.95 16.06
N PRO A 66 -11.59 -3.90 16.89
CA PRO A 66 -11.28 -3.65 18.30
C PRO A 66 -10.11 -2.68 18.53
N PHE A 67 -9.17 -2.59 17.59
CA PHE A 67 -8.05 -1.65 17.68
C PHE A 67 -7.67 -1.15 16.29
N LEU A 68 -7.94 0.12 16.04
CA LEU A 68 -7.67 0.81 14.78
C LEU A 68 -6.52 1.81 14.95
N VAL A 69 -5.47 1.64 14.17
CA VAL A 69 -4.35 2.57 14.09
C VAL A 69 -4.36 3.26 12.74
N VAL A 70 -4.21 4.58 12.74
CA VAL A 70 -4.13 5.36 11.50
C VAL A 70 -2.86 6.20 11.52
N THR A 71 -2.10 6.11 10.45
CA THR A 71 -0.96 7.00 10.17
C THR A 71 -1.34 7.91 9.01
N ASP A 72 -1.38 9.20 9.25
CA ASP A 72 -1.73 10.18 8.22
C ASP A 72 -1.06 11.53 8.48
N VAL A 73 -0.94 12.34 7.43
CA VAL A 73 -0.48 13.73 7.49
C VAL A 73 -1.58 14.65 8.01
N PHE A 74 -2.84 14.30 7.73
CA PHE A 74 -4.01 15.09 8.07
C PHE A 74 -4.93 14.35 9.03
N MET A 75 -5.71 15.11 9.79
CA MET A 75 -6.80 14.59 10.61
C MET A 75 -8.01 14.30 9.72
N THR A 76 -7.95 13.19 8.98
CA THR A 76 -8.99 12.72 8.07
C THR A 76 -10.22 12.19 8.82
N ASP A 77 -11.32 11.91 8.10
CA ASP A 77 -12.50 11.28 8.71
C ASP A 77 -12.18 9.87 9.23
N THR A 78 -11.32 9.14 8.53
CA THR A 78 -10.80 7.84 9.00
C THR A 78 -9.94 7.99 10.24
N ALA A 79 -9.01 8.97 10.26
CA ALA A 79 -8.16 9.21 11.42
C ALA A 79 -8.95 9.56 12.68
N ARG A 80 -10.08 10.27 12.54
CA ARG A 80 -10.99 10.61 13.67
C ARG A 80 -11.67 9.39 14.29
N MET A 81 -11.67 8.25 13.61
CA MET A 81 -12.25 7.00 14.11
C MET A 81 -11.22 6.09 14.77
N ALA A 82 -9.93 6.42 14.68
CA ALA A 82 -8.83 5.60 15.18
C ALA A 82 -8.72 5.64 16.70
N ASP A 83 -8.31 4.51 17.29
CA ASP A 83 -7.92 4.43 18.70
C ASP A 83 -6.52 5.04 18.92
N LEU A 84 -5.65 4.94 17.90
CA LEU A 84 -4.31 5.54 17.91
C LEU A 84 -4.02 6.21 16.58
N ILE A 85 -3.55 7.45 16.65
CA ILE A 85 -3.10 8.23 15.49
C ILE A 85 -1.60 8.44 15.59
N LEU A 86 -0.87 8.09 14.54
CA LEU A 86 0.56 8.31 14.40
C LEU A 86 0.77 9.38 13.31
N PRO A 87 1.19 10.60 13.69
CA PRO A 87 1.33 11.69 12.72
C PRO A 87 2.49 11.40 11.76
N SER A 88 2.16 11.32 10.46
CA SER A 88 3.12 11.11 9.40
C SER A 88 3.63 12.42 8.82
N SER A 89 4.85 12.42 8.32
CA SER A 89 5.42 13.56 7.60
C SER A 89 5.01 13.55 6.13
N THR A 90 5.06 14.75 5.51
CA THR A 90 4.75 14.91 4.09
C THR A 90 5.87 14.39 3.19
N PHE A 91 5.62 14.30 1.87
CA PHE A 91 6.66 13.90 0.91
C PHE A 91 7.88 14.83 0.88
N ALA A 92 7.71 16.09 1.26
CA ALA A 92 8.80 17.08 1.31
C ALA A 92 9.68 16.96 2.57
N GLU A 93 9.28 16.17 3.54
CA GLU A 93 9.91 16.00 4.85
C GLU A 93 10.60 14.63 5.00
N LYS A 94 10.55 13.78 3.98
CA LYS A 94 11.09 12.42 4.01
C LYS A 94 11.85 12.07 2.74
N GLU A 95 12.74 11.10 2.86
CA GLU A 95 13.41 10.53 1.70
C GLU A 95 12.76 9.22 1.25
N GLY A 96 13.01 8.87 0.00
CA GLY A 96 12.51 7.65 -0.56
C GLY A 96 12.51 7.68 -2.09
N SER A 97 11.60 6.91 -2.68
CA SER A 97 11.40 6.92 -4.12
C SER A 97 9.93 6.93 -4.47
N TYR A 98 9.61 7.56 -5.60
CA TYR A 98 8.26 7.60 -6.16
C TYR A 98 8.28 7.12 -7.60
N THR A 99 7.31 6.30 -7.95
CA THR A 99 7.07 5.92 -9.34
C THR A 99 5.93 6.78 -9.89
N ASN A 100 6.21 7.56 -10.92
CA ASN A 100 5.20 8.41 -11.55
C ASN A 100 4.34 7.63 -12.56
N MET A 101 3.34 8.28 -13.13
CA MET A 101 2.43 7.68 -14.11
C MET A 101 3.16 7.23 -15.40
N SER A 102 4.29 7.84 -15.74
CA SER A 102 5.15 7.42 -16.85
C SER A 102 6.08 6.25 -16.46
N ARG A 103 5.91 5.68 -15.30
CA ARG A 103 6.72 4.57 -14.74
C ARG A 103 8.19 4.94 -14.48
N HIS A 104 8.49 6.22 -14.34
CA HIS A 104 9.80 6.63 -13.88
C HIS A 104 9.88 6.57 -12.37
N VAL A 105 10.86 5.83 -11.87
CA VAL A 105 11.19 5.76 -10.45
C VAL A 105 12.19 6.86 -10.16
N GLN A 106 11.83 7.76 -9.27
CA GLN A 106 12.60 8.97 -8.96
C GLN A 106 12.88 9.03 -7.46
N ARG A 107 14.11 9.37 -7.11
CA ARG A 107 14.46 9.61 -5.71
C ARG A 107 13.89 10.95 -5.26
N VAL A 108 13.37 10.96 -4.05
CA VAL A 108 12.96 12.16 -3.33
C VAL A 108 13.88 12.31 -2.12
N ALA A 109 14.43 13.50 -1.94
CA ALA A 109 15.17 13.88 -0.75
C ALA A 109 14.35 14.88 0.08
N PRO A 110 14.50 14.90 1.40
CA PRO A 110 13.79 15.86 2.23
C PRO A 110 14.23 17.28 1.88
N ALA A 111 13.26 18.16 1.68
CA ALA A 111 13.49 19.59 1.42
C ALA A 111 13.33 20.42 2.69
N VAL A 112 12.55 19.94 3.65
CA VAL A 112 12.28 20.56 4.94
C VAL A 112 12.29 19.49 6.03
N ILE A 113 12.43 19.92 7.26
CA ILE A 113 12.36 19.03 8.44
C ILE A 113 10.89 18.73 8.80
N PRO A 114 10.59 17.53 9.33
CA PRO A 114 9.25 17.20 9.80
C PRO A 114 8.74 18.19 10.85
N GLN A 115 7.44 18.48 10.77
CA GLN A 115 6.80 19.43 11.67
C GLN A 115 6.34 18.76 12.97
N GLY A 116 6.61 19.43 14.10
CA GLY A 116 6.14 19.00 15.41
C GLY A 116 6.67 17.62 15.81
N VAL A 117 5.75 16.67 16.02
CA VAL A 117 6.07 15.27 16.39
C VAL A 117 5.89 14.29 15.21
N SER A 118 5.62 14.82 14.01
CA SER A 118 5.45 13.96 12.82
C SER A 118 6.77 13.29 12.45
N LYS A 119 6.67 12.05 11.95
CA LYS A 119 7.81 11.24 11.49
C LYS A 119 7.55 10.68 10.09
N PRO A 120 8.60 10.40 9.31
CA PRO A 120 8.46 9.59 8.11
C PRO A 120 7.77 8.26 8.41
N ASP A 121 6.88 7.80 7.54
CA ASP A 121 6.20 6.50 7.70
C ASP A 121 7.20 5.35 7.86
N PHE A 122 8.35 5.47 7.20
CA PHE A 122 9.43 4.51 7.29
C PHE A 122 9.94 4.37 8.74
N ASP A 123 10.21 5.50 9.40
CA ASP A 123 10.70 5.52 10.79
C ASP A 123 9.62 5.02 11.76
N ILE A 124 8.35 5.41 11.52
CA ILE A 124 7.20 4.91 12.30
C ILE A 124 7.13 3.38 12.25
N LEU A 125 7.28 2.80 11.05
CA LEU A 125 7.22 1.34 10.89
C LEU A 125 8.40 0.63 11.54
N ILE A 126 9.62 1.20 11.48
CA ILE A 126 10.80 0.65 12.17
C ILE A 126 10.58 0.65 13.68
N GLU A 127 10.19 1.79 14.25
CA GLU A 127 9.93 1.90 15.69
C GLU A 127 8.81 0.96 16.15
N LEU A 128 7.76 0.82 15.34
CA LEU A 128 6.67 -0.12 15.62
C LEU A 128 7.16 -1.58 15.62
N ALA A 129 7.97 -1.96 14.64
CA ALA A 129 8.53 -3.31 14.56
C ALA A 129 9.46 -3.62 15.75
N GLU A 130 10.28 -2.65 16.17
CA GLU A 130 11.13 -2.75 17.37
C GLU A 130 10.28 -2.91 18.64
N ALA A 131 9.25 -2.09 18.80
CA ALA A 131 8.34 -2.17 19.95
C ALA A 131 7.59 -3.52 20.03
N LEU A 132 7.30 -4.13 18.89
CA LEU A 132 6.69 -5.46 18.79
C LEU A 132 7.71 -6.61 18.96
N GLY A 133 9.00 -6.31 19.18
CA GLY A 133 10.06 -7.31 19.30
C GLY A 133 10.37 -8.05 17.99
N LYS A 134 10.06 -7.47 16.85
CA LYS A 134 10.30 -8.00 15.51
C LYS A 134 10.99 -6.95 14.62
N PRO A 135 12.23 -6.52 14.99
CA PRO A 135 12.92 -5.47 14.23
C PRO A 135 13.16 -5.90 12.79
N PHE A 136 13.07 -4.95 11.88
CA PHE A 136 13.42 -5.17 10.47
C PHE A 136 14.94 -5.33 10.31
N LYS A 137 15.34 -6.13 9.32
CA LYS A 137 16.74 -6.30 8.94
C LYS A 137 17.31 -5.02 8.29
N ASN A 138 16.51 -4.38 7.45
CA ASN A 138 16.87 -3.17 6.71
C ASN A 138 16.21 -1.96 7.38
N THR A 139 17.03 -1.04 7.88
CA THR A 139 16.58 0.13 8.66
C THR A 139 16.94 1.46 8.01
N ASP A 140 17.37 1.43 6.76
CA ASP A 140 17.61 2.61 5.94
C ASP A 140 17.00 2.44 4.54
N THR A 141 16.70 3.57 3.90
CA THR A 141 16.03 3.57 2.59
C THR A 141 16.86 2.92 1.49
N ALA A 142 18.20 3.00 1.56
CA ALA A 142 19.07 2.41 0.54
C ALA A 142 19.05 0.88 0.61
N SER A 143 19.12 0.29 1.81
CA SER A 143 19.06 -1.15 2.00
C SER A 143 17.71 -1.74 1.60
N VAL A 144 16.60 -1.06 1.93
CA VAL A 144 15.25 -1.47 1.47
C VAL A 144 15.14 -1.38 -0.06
N GLN A 145 15.68 -0.35 -0.65
CA GLN A 145 15.68 -0.20 -2.09
C GLN A 145 16.49 -1.30 -2.80
N GLN A 146 17.61 -1.71 -2.20
CA GLN A 146 18.40 -2.84 -2.72
C GLN A 146 17.61 -4.15 -2.64
N GLU A 147 16.88 -4.37 -1.55
CA GLU A 147 15.98 -5.52 -1.40
C GLU A 147 14.87 -5.50 -2.46
N ILE A 148 14.23 -4.36 -2.68
CA ILE A 148 13.23 -4.19 -3.75
C ILE A 148 13.82 -4.57 -5.11
N ALA A 149 15.04 -4.13 -5.41
CA ALA A 149 15.72 -4.47 -6.67
C ALA A 149 16.04 -5.97 -6.80
N ASN A 150 16.32 -6.65 -5.69
CA ASN A 150 16.58 -8.09 -5.67
C ASN A 150 15.31 -8.90 -5.93
N VAL A 151 14.20 -8.53 -5.27
CA VAL A 151 12.95 -9.28 -5.39
C VAL A 151 12.11 -8.88 -6.60
N THR A 152 12.27 -7.63 -7.09
CA THR A 152 11.50 -7.09 -8.21
C THR A 152 12.43 -6.64 -9.33
N PRO A 153 12.70 -7.49 -10.35
CA PRO A 153 13.66 -7.18 -11.41
C PRO A 153 13.41 -5.87 -12.14
N ALA A 154 12.16 -5.43 -12.24
CA ALA A 154 11.79 -4.15 -12.86
C ALA A 154 12.38 -2.92 -12.15
N TYR A 155 12.79 -3.06 -10.89
CA TYR A 155 13.45 -2.01 -10.11
C TYR A 155 14.97 -2.16 -10.06
N LYS A 156 15.53 -3.12 -10.80
CA LYS A 156 16.98 -3.33 -10.87
C LYS A 156 17.66 -2.11 -11.50
N GLY A 157 18.68 -1.58 -10.82
CA GLY A 157 19.42 -0.41 -11.28
C GLY A 157 18.81 0.95 -10.90
N VAL A 158 17.71 0.96 -10.15
CA VAL A 158 17.04 2.18 -9.71
C VAL A 158 17.81 2.93 -8.61
N PHE A 159 18.84 2.34 -7.98
CA PHE A 159 19.47 2.83 -6.75
C PHE A 159 20.98 2.65 -6.70
N PRO A 160 21.69 3.27 -5.73
CA PRO A 160 21.60 4.62 -5.20
C PRO A 160 22.51 5.59 -5.98
N GLY A 161 22.13 6.82 -6.05
CA GLY A 161 22.94 7.86 -6.72
C GLY A 161 22.34 8.37 -8.01
N GLY A 162 21.13 7.95 -8.29
CA GLY A 162 20.55 8.38 -9.23
C GLY A 162 19.87 8.85 -10.29
N LYS A 163 20.06 8.22 -11.33
CA LYS A 163 19.28 8.52 -12.54
C LYS A 163 17.89 7.91 -12.37
N SER A 164 16.86 8.71 -12.73
CA SER A 164 15.51 8.18 -12.90
C SER A 164 15.53 7.00 -13.87
N VAL A 165 14.99 5.87 -13.45
CA VAL A 165 14.90 4.66 -14.27
C VAL A 165 13.45 4.42 -14.60
N GLN A 166 13.15 4.23 -15.87
CA GLN A 166 11.81 3.86 -16.28
C GLN A 166 11.59 2.38 -16.01
N TRP A 167 10.61 2.10 -15.16
CA TRP A 167 10.15 0.74 -14.93
C TRP A 167 9.52 0.20 -16.23
N ALA A 168 10.06 -0.88 -16.75
CA ALA A 168 9.55 -1.52 -17.96
C ALA A 168 9.37 -3.02 -17.70
N PRO A 169 8.31 -3.64 -18.22
CA PRO A 169 8.27 -5.09 -18.30
C PRO A 169 9.41 -5.57 -19.21
N ASP A 170 9.95 -6.75 -18.94
CA ASP A 170 11.12 -7.34 -19.61
C ASP A 170 11.02 -7.48 -21.14
N SER A 171 9.92 -7.10 -21.74
CA SER A 171 9.74 -7.04 -23.19
C SER A 171 9.19 -5.69 -23.61
N ALA A 172 9.81 -5.09 -24.62
CA ALA A 172 9.37 -3.84 -25.25
C ALA A 172 7.93 -3.90 -25.81
N ASN A 173 7.36 -5.08 -25.92
CA ASN A 173 6.02 -5.36 -26.45
C ASN A 173 5.02 -5.89 -25.42
N ALA A 174 5.39 -5.97 -24.14
CA ALA A 174 4.46 -6.44 -23.12
C ALA A 174 3.37 -5.40 -22.87
N LYS A 175 2.17 -5.71 -23.32
CA LYS A 175 0.97 -4.93 -23.00
C LYS A 175 0.51 -5.29 -21.59
N ALA A 176 0.17 -4.29 -20.80
CA ALA A 176 -0.50 -4.51 -19.53
C ALA A 176 -1.83 -5.25 -19.76
N LYS A 177 -2.09 -6.26 -18.96
CA LYS A 177 -3.40 -6.94 -18.97
C LYS A 177 -4.33 -6.19 -18.03
N PHE A 178 -5.51 -5.86 -18.52
CA PHE A 178 -6.57 -5.35 -17.65
C PHE A 178 -7.07 -6.50 -16.78
N HIS A 179 -7.10 -6.29 -15.46
CA HIS A 179 -7.81 -7.17 -14.56
C HIS A 179 -9.27 -6.74 -14.54
N ILE A 180 -10.12 -7.56 -15.12
CA ILE A 180 -11.56 -7.37 -15.05
C ILE A 180 -11.98 -8.05 -13.74
N ASN A 181 -12.44 -7.29 -12.77
CA ASN A 181 -13.11 -7.84 -11.62
C ASN A 181 -14.45 -8.41 -12.09
N SER A 182 -14.50 -9.71 -12.33
CA SER A 182 -15.77 -10.41 -12.43
C SER A 182 -16.39 -10.42 -11.05
N SER A 183 -17.21 -9.43 -10.73
CA SER A 183 -18.12 -9.54 -9.59
C SER A 183 -19.09 -10.68 -9.93
N SER A 184 -18.90 -11.84 -9.34
CA SER A 184 -19.88 -12.92 -9.32
C SER A 184 -21.02 -12.56 -8.34
N GLY A 185 -21.56 -11.36 -8.47
CA GLY A 185 -22.83 -11.00 -7.88
C GLY A 185 -23.89 -11.26 -8.92
N GLU A 186 -24.74 -12.26 -8.69
CA GLU A 186 -26.00 -12.38 -9.41
C GLU A 186 -26.82 -11.10 -9.21
N HIS A 187 -26.62 -10.14 -10.09
CA HIS A 187 -27.58 -9.09 -10.31
C HIS A 187 -28.68 -9.65 -11.23
N ASN A 188 -29.74 -10.17 -10.62
CA ASN A 188 -31.03 -10.34 -11.28
C ASN A 188 -31.62 -8.95 -11.56
N GLY A 189 -31.02 -8.20 -12.44
CA GLY A 189 -31.48 -6.95 -13.00
C GLY A 189 -30.85 -6.76 -14.36
N LYS A 190 -31.68 -6.50 -15.37
CA LYS A 190 -31.23 -6.22 -16.73
C LYS A 190 -30.06 -5.24 -16.69
N ALA A 191 -28.91 -5.66 -17.20
CA ALA A 191 -27.75 -4.81 -17.36
C ALA A 191 -28.11 -3.69 -18.35
N GLU A 192 -28.40 -2.50 -17.87
CA GLU A 192 -28.33 -1.30 -18.66
C GLU A 192 -26.84 -1.01 -18.90
N GLY A 193 -26.45 -1.04 -20.16
CA GLY A 193 -25.05 -0.91 -20.56
C GLY A 193 -24.45 0.42 -20.09
N PHE A 194 -23.31 0.36 -19.43
CA PHE A 194 -22.47 1.52 -19.20
C PHE A 194 -21.92 2.01 -20.55
N THR A 195 -22.37 3.16 -21.00
CA THR A 195 -21.76 3.86 -22.12
C THR A 195 -20.64 4.73 -21.58
N LEU A 196 -19.40 4.39 -21.90
CA LEU A 196 -18.26 5.30 -21.67
C LEU A 196 -18.45 6.51 -22.61
N GLN A 197 -18.80 7.68 -22.07
CA GLN A 197 -18.70 8.93 -22.79
C GLN A 197 -17.22 9.32 -22.86
N THR A 198 -16.60 9.11 -24.00
CA THR A 198 -15.34 9.77 -24.33
C THR A 198 -15.66 11.20 -24.76
N ASN A 199 -15.38 12.16 -23.90
CA ASN A 199 -15.37 13.54 -24.34
C ASN A 199 -14.13 13.74 -25.22
N ASN A 200 -14.35 14.11 -26.47
CA ASN A 200 -13.32 14.60 -27.39
C ASN A 200 -12.77 15.95 -26.92
#